data_f2e0137c0aa91ccd853ff4332c681cf5
#
_entry.id   f2e0137c0aa91ccd853ff4332c681cf5
#
_cell.length_a   1.000
_cell.length_b   1.000
_cell.length_c   1.000
_cell.angle_alpha   90.00
_cell.angle_beta   90.00
_cell.angle_gamma   90.00
#
_symmetry.space_group_name_H-M   'P 1'
#
loop_
_entity.id
_entity.type
_entity.pdbx_description
1 polymer ?
#
loop_
_entity_poly.entity_id
_entity_poly.type
_entity_poly.pdbx_seq_one_letter_code
_entity_poly.pdbx_strand_id
1 'polypeptide(L)'
;MQKSSNIFDKAVVRQLQTLEGQERHELVKKFWPPKTSSLIAFDDFSCRAIIEHIVQELEKVRHHRDSFAAHDFDALFSIIRTLQESTSKRYDEVVRELLVQFPNASSDAVRRSVELTLRIWLTVNTHTADIFLGPIAPGDTPIDWPNDVSLEQLLQRCFGRRVQLPAQRGVTTFDPAFTATYLVKTCGVRLQWTDDILAHLSFDLKRLVLTVYRHKACLLSHLDSPRGCPISNDILEEALDTMDLLFPPSEMAIKHLLMKEGQQSMYTLGCRRDKRMLDVAHYQYFGEALENLFEAFDKVPRTWRQLAFDRRNKLEWSAFWITVMVAILTVVSIPCNIIQATYSVKAYNVALAQGGDAAARKGL
;
A
#
# COMPACT_ATOMS: atom_id res chain seq x y z
N MET A 1 9.79 -21.49 -23.95
CA MET A 1 9.02 -22.38 -23.03
C MET A 1 8.52 -23.58 -23.83
N GLN A 2 8.89 -24.78 -23.41
CA GLN A 2 8.47 -26.03 -24.05
C GLN A 2 6.96 -26.24 -23.93
N LYS A 3 6.38 -26.92 -24.95
CA LYS A 3 4.96 -27.25 -25.03
C LYS A 3 4.43 -27.87 -23.74
N SER A 4 3.29 -27.30 -23.28
CA SER A 4 2.30 -27.95 -22.40
C SER A 4 2.82 -28.56 -21.09
N SER A 5 3.51 -27.79 -20.27
CA SER A 5 3.65 -28.12 -18.86
C SER A 5 2.47 -27.49 -18.09
N ASN A 6 1.78 -28.31 -17.30
CA ASN A 6 0.64 -27.83 -16.50
C ASN A 6 1.10 -26.78 -15.49
N ILE A 7 0.47 -25.60 -15.51
CA ILE A 7 0.83 -24.45 -14.64
C ILE A 7 0.67 -24.73 -13.15
N PHE A 8 -0.09 -25.75 -12.79
CA PHE A 8 -0.30 -26.19 -11.41
C PHE A 8 0.76 -27.20 -10.93
N ASP A 9 1.64 -27.66 -11.81
CA ASP A 9 2.69 -28.59 -11.44
C ASP A 9 3.76 -27.87 -10.60
N LYS A 10 4.17 -28.53 -9.50
CA LYS A 10 5.17 -27.98 -8.56
C LYS A 10 6.49 -27.65 -9.26
N ALA A 11 6.85 -28.39 -10.31
CA ALA A 11 8.04 -28.13 -11.11
C ALA A 11 7.93 -26.79 -11.86
N VAL A 12 6.77 -26.50 -12.46
CA VAL A 12 6.50 -25.25 -13.19
C VAL A 12 6.49 -24.06 -12.24
N VAL A 13 5.80 -24.19 -11.10
CA VAL A 13 5.75 -23.14 -10.08
C VAL A 13 7.17 -22.83 -9.56
N ARG A 14 7.99 -23.84 -9.30
CA ARG A 14 9.40 -23.64 -8.91
C ARG A 14 10.22 -22.98 -10.04
N GLN A 15 10.00 -23.39 -11.29
CA GLN A 15 10.66 -22.77 -12.44
C GLN A 15 10.31 -21.30 -12.55
N LEU A 16 9.04 -20.90 -12.33
CA LEU A 16 8.62 -19.50 -12.30
C LEU A 16 9.38 -18.68 -11.25
N GLN A 17 9.60 -19.24 -10.06
CA GLN A 17 10.37 -18.58 -8.99
C GLN A 17 11.84 -18.39 -9.32
N THR A 18 12.40 -19.25 -10.18
CA THR A 18 13.81 -19.23 -10.58
C THR A 18 14.06 -18.59 -11.96
N LEU A 19 13.01 -18.05 -12.61
CA LEU A 19 13.18 -17.34 -13.89
C LEU A 19 14.22 -16.23 -13.79
N GLU A 20 15.11 -16.16 -14.76
CA GLU A 20 16.08 -15.07 -14.87
C GLU A 20 15.47 -13.83 -15.52
N GLY A 21 16.14 -12.67 -15.39
CA GLY A 21 15.62 -11.35 -15.72
C GLY A 21 14.89 -11.28 -17.07
N GLN A 22 15.49 -11.77 -18.16
CA GLN A 22 14.90 -11.67 -19.50
C GLN A 22 13.66 -12.56 -19.69
N GLU A 23 13.71 -13.82 -19.23
CA GLU A 23 12.56 -14.73 -19.32
C GLU A 23 11.38 -14.25 -18.50
N ARG A 24 11.67 -13.68 -17.33
CA ARG A 24 10.70 -13.05 -16.45
C ARG A 24 9.99 -11.87 -17.13
N HIS A 25 10.76 -10.99 -17.79
CA HIS A 25 10.22 -9.87 -18.56
C HIS A 25 9.34 -10.34 -19.73
N GLU A 26 9.74 -11.39 -20.44
CA GLU A 26 8.96 -11.93 -21.55
C GLU A 26 7.61 -12.49 -21.07
N LEU A 27 7.59 -13.20 -19.94
CA LEU A 27 6.33 -13.71 -19.38
C LEU A 27 5.42 -12.56 -18.94
N VAL A 28 5.95 -11.59 -18.22
CA VAL A 28 5.19 -10.42 -17.77
C VAL A 28 4.62 -9.63 -18.95
N LYS A 29 5.40 -9.42 -20.02
CA LYS A 29 4.94 -8.75 -21.25
C LYS A 29 3.81 -9.49 -21.97
N LYS A 30 3.67 -10.80 -21.80
CA LYS A 30 2.54 -11.54 -22.38
C LYS A 30 1.22 -11.23 -21.64
N PHE A 31 1.27 -11.05 -20.33
CA PHE A 31 0.10 -10.64 -19.54
C PHE A 31 -0.22 -9.15 -19.74
N TRP A 32 0.81 -8.30 -19.80
CA TRP A 32 0.70 -6.84 -19.89
C TRP A 32 1.55 -6.34 -21.09
N PRO A 33 1.05 -6.48 -22.32
CA PRO A 33 1.80 -6.03 -23.49
C PRO A 33 1.90 -4.50 -23.52
N PRO A 34 3.12 -3.93 -23.54
CA PRO A 34 3.30 -2.49 -23.65
C PRO A 34 2.92 -1.99 -25.03
N LYS A 35 2.42 -0.77 -25.14
CA LYS A 35 2.37 -0.07 -26.44
C LYS A 35 3.79 0.14 -26.95
N THR A 36 3.97 0.04 -28.26
CA THR A 36 5.27 0.14 -28.95
C THR A 36 6.04 1.44 -28.65
N SER A 37 5.37 2.47 -28.14
CA SER A 37 5.94 3.78 -27.80
C SER A 37 6.10 4.05 -26.29
N SER A 38 5.74 3.09 -25.44
CA SER A 38 5.81 3.27 -24.00
C SER A 38 7.24 3.12 -23.49
N LEU A 39 7.75 4.16 -22.83
CA LEU A 39 9.01 4.16 -22.11
C LEU A 39 8.93 3.37 -20.77
N ILE A 40 7.76 2.83 -20.44
CA ILE A 40 7.56 2.08 -19.20
C ILE A 40 8.11 0.67 -19.40
N ALA A 41 9.38 0.53 -19.14
CA ALA A 41 9.98 -0.79 -18.98
C ALA A 41 9.66 -1.29 -17.56
N PHE A 42 9.06 -2.49 -17.46
CA PHE A 42 9.04 -3.19 -16.19
C PHE A 42 10.48 -3.34 -15.68
N ASP A 43 10.77 -2.78 -14.51
CA ASP A 43 12.05 -3.07 -13.86
C ASP A 43 12.06 -4.50 -13.29
N ASP A 44 13.23 -4.99 -12.95
CA ASP A 44 13.36 -6.36 -12.45
C ASP A 44 12.61 -6.58 -11.14
N PHE A 45 12.50 -5.55 -10.28
CA PHE A 45 11.73 -5.61 -9.02
C PHE A 45 10.24 -5.76 -9.28
N SER A 46 9.68 -5.00 -10.22
CA SER A 46 8.27 -5.10 -10.61
C SER A 46 7.96 -6.47 -11.21
N CYS A 47 8.79 -6.95 -12.13
CA CYS A 47 8.63 -8.28 -12.72
C CYS A 47 8.66 -9.38 -11.66
N ARG A 48 9.58 -9.28 -10.70
CA ARG A 48 9.70 -10.24 -9.61
C ARG A 48 8.45 -10.26 -8.73
N ALA A 49 7.96 -9.09 -8.31
CA ALA A 49 6.75 -8.98 -7.49
C ALA A 49 5.51 -9.56 -8.19
N ILE A 50 5.39 -9.33 -9.51
CA ILE A 50 4.30 -9.87 -10.33
C ILE A 50 4.40 -11.40 -10.44
N ILE A 51 5.60 -11.94 -10.69
CA ILE A 51 5.79 -13.39 -10.75
C ILE A 51 5.49 -14.05 -9.39
N GLU A 52 5.91 -13.42 -8.29
CA GLU A 52 5.58 -13.89 -6.94
C GLU A 52 4.05 -13.93 -6.73
N HIS A 53 3.32 -12.91 -7.19
CA HIS A 53 1.86 -12.90 -7.17
C HIS A 53 1.26 -14.04 -8.00
N ILE A 54 1.70 -14.23 -9.26
CA ILE A 54 1.23 -15.33 -10.12
C ILE A 54 1.47 -16.68 -9.43
N VAL A 55 2.67 -16.88 -8.88
CA VAL A 55 3.02 -18.11 -8.16
C VAL A 55 2.09 -18.33 -6.96
N GLN A 56 1.82 -17.29 -6.17
CA GLN A 56 0.92 -17.39 -5.02
C GLN A 56 -0.49 -17.78 -5.43
N GLU A 57 -1.03 -17.17 -6.49
CA GLU A 57 -2.37 -17.52 -7.00
C GLU A 57 -2.44 -18.97 -7.52
N LEU A 58 -1.42 -19.44 -8.22
CA LEU A 58 -1.35 -20.82 -8.68
C LEU A 58 -1.21 -21.82 -7.52
N GLU A 59 -0.41 -21.48 -6.50
CA GLU A 59 -0.26 -22.33 -5.30
C GLU A 59 -1.57 -22.46 -4.50
N LYS A 60 -2.35 -21.39 -4.37
CA LYS A 60 -3.65 -21.42 -3.68
C LYS A 60 -4.59 -22.45 -4.27
N VAL A 61 -4.59 -22.63 -5.60
CA VAL A 61 -5.51 -23.51 -6.33
C VAL A 61 -4.91 -24.86 -6.75
N ARG A 62 -3.62 -25.07 -6.53
CA ARG A 62 -2.88 -26.25 -7.01
C ARG A 62 -3.52 -27.60 -6.65
N HIS A 63 -4.09 -27.72 -5.46
CA HIS A 63 -4.73 -28.96 -5.01
C HIS A 63 -6.07 -29.23 -5.70
N HIS A 64 -6.61 -28.24 -6.41
CA HIS A 64 -7.85 -28.28 -7.15
C HIS A 64 -7.64 -28.21 -8.67
N ARG A 65 -6.42 -28.51 -9.16
CA ARG A 65 -6.01 -28.35 -10.57
C ARG A 65 -6.99 -28.95 -11.58
N ASP A 66 -7.54 -30.15 -11.26
CA ASP A 66 -8.47 -30.87 -12.12
C ASP A 66 -9.86 -30.19 -12.21
N SER A 67 -10.10 -29.18 -11.38
CA SER A 67 -11.31 -28.35 -11.38
C SER A 67 -11.21 -27.12 -12.29
N PHE A 68 -10.10 -26.92 -12.99
CA PHE A 68 -9.88 -25.80 -13.90
C PHE A 68 -9.86 -26.27 -15.36
N ALA A 69 -10.28 -25.40 -16.29
CA ALA A 69 -10.20 -25.65 -17.72
C ALA A 69 -8.82 -25.22 -18.30
N ALA A 70 -8.23 -24.15 -17.76
CA ALA A 70 -6.94 -23.62 -18.19
C ALA A 70 -5.81 -24.34 -17.44
N HIS A 71 -5.05 -25.15 -18.14
CA HIS A 71 -3.91 -25.91 -17.58
C HIS A 71 -2.54 -25.35 -17.97
N ASP A 72 -2.47 -24.39 -18.88
CA ASP A 72 -1.23 -23.76 -19.32
C ASP A 72 -1.41 -22.24 -19.48
N PHE A 73 -0.31 -21.52 -19.67
CA PHE A 73 -0.33 -20.08 -19.85
C PHE A 73 -1.01 -19.64 -21.14
N ASP A 74 -0.95 -20.43 -22.21
CA ASP A 74 -1.60 -20.07 -23.47
C ASP A 74 -3.13 -20.10 -23.32
N ALA A 75 -3.67 -21.01 -22.51
CA ALA A 75 -5.07 -21.03 -22.12
C ALA A 75 -5.45 -19.78 -21.31
N LEU A 76 -4.62 -19.35 -20.33
CA LEU A 76 -4.87 -18.11 -19.60
C LEU A 76 -4.85 -16.89 -20.52
N PHE A 77 -3.87 -16.82 -21.45
CA PHE A 77 -3.82 -15.71 -22.42
C PHE A 77 -5.02 -15.71 -23.38
N SER A 78 -5.55 -16.89 -23.74
CA SER A 78 -6.78 -16.99 -24.53
C SER A 78 -7.99 -16.44 -23.76
N ILE A 79 -8.11 -16.78 -22.48
CA ILE A 79 -9.16 -16.22 -21.60
C ILE A 79 -9.03 -14.70 -21.50
N ILE A 80 -7.82 -14.17 -21.25
CA ILE A 80 -7.57 -12.71 -21.19
C ILE A 80 -8.04 -12.03 -22.47
N ARG A 81 -7.71 -12.60 -23.63
CA ARG A 81 -8.14 -12.05 -24.92
C ARG A 81 -9.64 -12.01 -25.06
N THR A 82 -10.33 -13.10 -24.72
CA THR A 82 -11.80 -13.16 -24.73
C THR A 82 -12.40 -12.15 -23.78
N LEU A 83 -11.86 -11.97 -22.59
CA LEU A 83 -12.30 -10.96 -21.62
C LEU A 83 -12.12 -9.53 -22.13
N GLN A 84 -11.00 -9.24 -22.82
CA GLN A 84 -10.75 -7.94 -23.44
C GLN A 84 -11.72 -7.62 -24.58
N GLU A 85 -12.10 -8.62 -25.36
CA GLU A 85 -13.02 -8.49 -26.51
C GLU A 85 -14.51 -8.49 -26.07
N SER A 86 -14.79 -8.94 -24.85
CA SER A 86 -16.14 -9.21 -24.34
C SER A 86 -16.47 -8.48 -23.05
N THR A 87 -15.87 -7.30 -22.79
CA THR A 87 -16.03 -6.55 -21.53
C THR A 87 -17.47 -6.16 -21.21
N SER A 88 -18.31 -5.91 -22.23
CA SER A 88 -19.72 -5.55 -22.12
C SER A 88 -20.68 -6.76 -22.09
N LYS A 89 -20.19 -7.96 -22.41
CA LYS A 89 -21.00 -9.18 -22.36
C LYS A 89 -21.23 -9.63 -20.92
N ARG A 90 -22.37 -10.29 -20.67
CA ARG A 90 -22.68 -10.91 -19.37
C ARG A 90 -21.74 -12.08 -19.09
N TYR A 91 -21.53 -12.38 -17.80
CA TYR A 91 -20.64 -13.47 -17.41
C TYR A 91 -21.01 -14.82 -18.04
N ASP A 92 -22.31 -15.17 -18.07
CA ASP A 92 -22.78 -16.41 -18.67
C ASP A 92 -22.56 -16.48 -20.20
N GLU A 93 -22.53 -15.33 -20.89
CA GLU A 93 -22.21 -15.25 -22.32
C GLU A 93 -20.72 -15.46 -22.56
N VAL A 94 -19.87 -14.85 -21.74
CA VAL A 94 -18.41 -15.07 -21.77
C VAL A 94 -18.07 -16.54 -21.50
N VAL A 95 -18.70 -17.17 -20.52
CA VAL A 95 -18.48 -18.57 -20.20
C VAL A 95 -18.91 -19.46 -21.37
N ARG A 96 -20.03 -19.19 -22.03
CA ARG A 96 -20.49 -19.93 -23.24
C ARG A 96 -19.50 -19.80 -24.40
N GLU A 97 -18.94 -18.63 -24.61
CA GLU A 97 -17.93 -18.39 -25.65
C GLU A 97 -16.64 -19.17 -25.36
N LEU A 98 -16.20 -19.18 -24.10
CA LEU A 98 -15.02 -19.94 -23.67
C LEU A 98 -15.25 -21.47 -23.72
N LEU A 99 -16.47 -21.95 -23.49
CA LEU A 99 -16.79 -23.39 -23.64
C LEU A 99 -16.56 -23.89 -25.08
N VAL A 100 -16.70 -23.02 -26.09
CA VAL A 100 -16.34 -23.38 -27.47
C VAL A 100 -14.83 -23.58 -27.61
N GLN A 101 -14.02 -22.84 -26.87
CA GLN A 101 -12.56 -22.96 -26.89
C GLN A 101 -12.09 -24.14 -26.02
N PHE A 102 -12.85 -24.51 -24.97
CA PHE A 102 -12.56 -25.60 -24.05
C PHE A 102 -13.66 -26.68 -24.09
N PRO A 103 -13.82 -27.43 -25.21
CA PRO A 103 -14.99 -28.30 -25.44
C PRO A 103 -15.07 -29.48 -24.46
N ASN A 104 -13.95 -29.86 -23.84
CA ASN A 104 -13.89 -30.97 -22.89
C ASN A 104 -14.05 -30.52 -21.42
N ALA A 105 -14.17 -29.22 -21.16
CA ALA A 105 -14.27 -28.67 -19.82
C ALA A 105 -15.74 -28.49 -19.40
N SER A 106 -16.02 -28.65 -18.12
CA SER A 106 -17.32 -28.29 -17.56
C SER A 106 -17.47 -26.77 -17.47
N SER A 107 -18.71 -26.26 -17.43
CA SER A 107 -18.99 -24.83 -17.23
C SER A 107 -18.30 -24.30 -15.97
N ASP A 108 -18.31 -25.07 -14.88
CA ASP A 108 -17.71 -24.66 -13.61
C ASP A 108 -16.17 -24.61 -13.69
N ALA A 109 -15.55 -25.52 -14.45
CA ALA A 109 -14.10 -25.47 -14.68
C ALA A 109 -13.69 -24.24 -15.50
N VAL A 110 -14.50 -23.84 -16.49
CA VAL A 110 -14.28 -22.59 -17.22
C VAL A 110 -14.46 -21.38 -16.32
N ARG A 111 -15.52 -21.32 -15.51
CA ARG A 111 -15.76 -20.23 -14.54
C ARG A 111 -14.57 -20.04 -13.61
N ARG A 112 -14.11 -21.12 -12.96
CA ARG A 112 -12.93 -21.09 -12.07
C ARG A 112 -11.66 -20.60 -12.79
N SER A 113 -11.50 -20.97 -14.07
CA SER A 113 -10.36 -20.51 -14.87
C SER A 113 -10.45 -19.01 -15.20
N VAL A 114 -11.67 -18.48 -15.44
CA VAL A 114 -11.91 -17.04 -15.63
C VAL A 114 -11.59 -16.28 -14.34
N GLU A 115 -12.07 -16.75 -13.19
CA GLU A 115 -11.83 -16.13 -11.90
C GLU A 115 -10.34 -16.12 -11.53
N LEU A 116 -9.63 -17.25 -11.74
CA LEU A 116 -8.17 -17.31 -11.58
C LEU A 116 -7.47 -16.30 -12.51
N THR A 117 -7.93 -16.20 -13.76
CA THR A 117 -7.37 -15.25 -14.74
C THR A 117 -7.57 -13.81 -14.28
N LEU A 118 -8.72 -13.44 -13.73
CA LEU A 118 -8.97 -12.11 -13.19
C LEU A 118 -8.05 -11.78 -12.01
N ARG A 119 -7.86 -12.74 -11.08
CA ARG A 119 -6.94 -12.56 -9.96
C ARG A 119 -5.50 -12.34 -10.42
N ILE A 120 -5.06 -13.06 -11.45
CA ILE A 120 -3.70 -12.91 -11.97
C ILE A 120 -3.56 -11.63 -12.81
N TRP A 121 -4.47 -11.40 -13.75
CA TRP A 121 -4.31 -10.35 -14.77
C TRP A 121 -4.77 -8.96 -14.30
N LEU A 122 -5.97 -8.86 -13.71
CA LEU A 122 -6.50 -7.60 -13.19
C LEU A 122 -6.14 -7.36 -11.74
N THR A 123 -5.57 -8.36 -11.06
CA THR A 123 -5.31 -8.30 -9.62
C THR A 123 -6.56 -7.96 -8.81
N VAL A 124 -7.69 -8.49 -9.23
CA VAL A 124 -8.99 -8.36 -8.57
C VAL A 124 -9.31 -9.67 -7.87
N ASN A 125 -9.51 -9.63 -6.56
CA ASN A 125 -9.79 -10.81 -5.76
C ASN A 125 -11.23 -11.27 -5.99
N THR A 126 -11.44 -12.18 -6.97
CA THR A 126 -12.73 -12.78 -7.24
C THR A 126 -12.92 -14.04 -6.40
N HIS A 127 -14.13 -14.21 -5.84
CA HIS A 127 -14.49 -15.42 -5.13
C HIS A 127 -14.57 -16.60 -6.11
N THR A 128 -14.04 -17.75 -5.71
CA THR A 128 -14.15 -18.99 -6.48
C THR A 128 -15.04 -19.95 -5.71
N ALA A 129 -16.20 -20.25 -6.28
CA ALA A 129 -17.18 -21.13 -5.65
C ALA A 129 -16.57 -22.50 -5.32
N ASP A 130 -16.91 -23.02 -4.14
CA ASP A 130 -16.51 -24.35 -3.63
C ASP A 130 -15.00 -24.57 -3.45
N ILE A 131 -14.17 -23.53 -3.59
CA ILE A 131 -12.72 -23.61 -3.33
C ILE A 131 -12.31 -22.63 -2.25
N PHE A 132 -11.75 -23.15 -1.16
CA PHE A 132 -11.15 -22.33 -0.13
C PHE A 132 -9.74 -21.86 -0.56
N LEU A 133 -9.59 -20.56 -0.78
CA LEU A 133 -8.33 -19.96 -1.25
C LEU A 133 -7.39 -19.54 -0.10
N GLY A 134 -7.72 -19.90 1.13
CA GLY A 134 -6.94 -19.50 2.30
C GLY A 134 -7.59 -18.34 3.08
N PRO A 135 -6.96 -17.89 4.18
CA PRO A 135 -7.48 -16.80 4.97
C PRO A 135 -7.46 -15.50 4.15
N ILE A 136 -8.56 -14.75 4.22
CA ILE A 136 -8.69 -13.44 3.58
C ILE A 136 -7.78 -12.45 4.32
N ALA A 137 -6.96 -11.72 3.59
CA ALA A 137 -6.13 -10.67 4.17
C ALA A 137 -7.00 -9.51 4.70
N PRO A 138 -6.60 -8.82 5.78
CA PRO A 138 -7.33 -7.66 6.26
C PRO A 138 -7.45 -6.59 5.17
N GLY A 139 -8.68 -6.18 4.88
CA GLY A 139 -9.00 -5.22 3.82
C GLY A 139 -9.36 -5.84 2.47
N ASP A 140 -8.98 -7.08 2.20
CA ASP A 140 -9.40 -7.80 0.99
C ASP A 140 -10.84 -8.27 1.15
N THR A 141 -11.65 -8.03 0.14
CA THR A 141 -13.05 -8.52 0.09
C THR A 141 -13.24 -9.22 -1.25
N PRO A 142 -13.24 -10.56 -1.25
CA PRO A 142 -13.51 -11.30 -2.48
C PRO A 142 -14.88 -10.92 -3.04
N ILE A 143 -14.94 -10.66 -4.33
CA ILE A 143 -16.18 -10.29 -5.02
C ILE A 143 -16.74 -11.48 -5.81
N ASP A 144 -18.06 -11.63 -5.74
CA ASP A 144 -18.78 -12.56 -6.61
C ASP A 144 -19.09 -11.88 -7.94
N TRP A 145 -18.87 -12.60 -9.04
CA TRP A 145 -19.30 -12.12 -10.35
C TRP A 145 -20.64 -12.78 -10.74
N PRO A 146 -21.76 -12.04 -10.65
CA PRO A 146 -23.07 -12.57 -11.00
C PRO A 146 -23.20 -12.87 -12.50
N ASN A 147 -23.98 -13.90 -12.83
CA ASN A 147 -24.14 -14.39 -14.21
C ASN A 147 -24.70 -13.36 -15.19
N ASP A 148 -25.55 -12.46 -14.73
CA ASP A 148 -26.25 -11.44 -15.49
C ASP A 148 -25.51 -10.09 -15.61
N VAL A 149 -24.33 -10.00 -15.01
CA VAL A 149 -23.52 -8.77 -14.94
C VAL A 149 -22.32 -8.87 -15.89
N SER A 150 -22.01 -7.78 -16.61
CA SER A 150 -20.79 -7.70 -17.41
C SER A 150 -19.58 -7.36 -16.53
N LEU A 151 -18.37 -7.66 -17.02
CA LEU A 151 -17.13 -7.34 -16.31
C LEU A 151 -16.99 -5.85 -16.04
N GLU A 152 -17.31 -5.03 -17.03
CA GLU A 152 -17.30 -3.57 -16.89
C GLU A 152 -18.26 -3.10 -15.80
N GLN A 153 -19.51 -3.60 -15.78
CA GLN A 153 -20.49 -3.27 -14.74
C GLN A 153 -20.06 -3.74 -13.36
N LEU A 154 -19.45 -4.94 -13.27
CA LEU A 154 -18.91 -5.45 -12.01
C LEU A 154 -17.86 -4.49 -11.44
N LEU A 155 -16.87 -4.14 -12.25
CA LEU A 155 -15.79 -3.25 -11.84
C LEU A 155 -16.31 -1.84 -11.50
N GLN A 156 -17.24 -1.30 -12.28
CA GLN A 156 -17.89 -0.01 -11.96
C GLN A 156 -18.62 -0.04 -10.59
N ARG A 157 -19.26 -1.15 -10.23
CA ARG A 157 -19.89 -1.31 -8.91
C ARG A 157 -18.86 -1.37 -7.79
N CYS A 158 -17.75 -2.08 -8.01
CA CYS A 158 -16.69 -2.24 -7.01
C CYS A 158 -15.95 -0.92 -6.74
N PHE A 159 -15.70 -0.13 -7.78
CA PHE A 159 -15.05 1.18 -7.67
C PHE A 159 -16.07 2.33 -7.55
N GLY A 160 -17.17 2.19 -6.89
CA GLY A 160 -18.26 3.15 -6.82
C GLY A 160 -17.81 4.61 -6.90
N ARG A 161 -18.28 5.34 -7.94
CA ARG A 161 -17.95 6.76 -8.08
C ARG A 161 -18.63 7.53 -6.97
N ARG A 162 -17.88 8.38 -6.29
CA ARG A 162 -18.46 9.30 -5.30
C ARG A 162 -19.50 10.18 -5.99
N VAL A 163 -20.75 10.07 -5.56
CA VAL A 163 -21.72 11.13 -5.85
C VAL A 163 -21.15 12.38 -5.18
N GLN A 164 -20.94 13.45 -5.95
CA GLN A 164 -20.37 14.72 -5.47
C GLN A 164 -21.26 15.30 -4.33
N LEU A 165 -21.13 14.75 -3.16
CA LEU A 165 -21.56 15.43 -1.95
C LEU A 165 -20.51 16.52 -1.69
N PRO A 166 -20.94 17.77 -1.39
CA PRO A 166 -19.99 18.81 -1.03
C PRO A 166 -19.10 18.26 0.07
N ALA A 167 -17.80 18.55 -0.03
CA ALA A 167 -16.78 18.07 0.90
C ALA A 167 -17.33 18.11 2.32
N GLN A 168 -17.69 16.95 2.87
CA GLN A 168 -18.41 16.86 4.14
C GLN A 168 -17.61 17.49 5.30
N ARG A 169 -16.33 17.77 5.09
CA ARG A 169 -15.38 18.24 6.11
C ARG A 169 -14.68 19.56 5.78
N GLY A 170 -15.06 20.25 4.69
CA GLY A 170 -14.43 21.54 4.33
C GLY A 170 -12.96 21.44 3.90
N VAL A 171 -12.40 20.24 3.78
CA VAL A 171 -11.03 20.04 3.27
C VAL A 171 -11.08 20.13 1.74
N THR A 172 -10.44 21.15 1.19
CA THR A 172 -10.33 21.34 -0.27
C THR A 172 -9.00 20.82 -0.82
N THR A 173 -7.96 20.85 0.02
CA THR A 173 -6.61 20.44 -0.38
C THR A 173 -5.93 19.66 0.73
N PHE A 174 -5.19 18.62 0.37
CA PHE A 174 -4.33 17.89 1.30
C PHE A 174 -3.10 18.69 1.66
N ASP A 175 -2.63 18.55 2.90
CA ASP A 175 -1.35 19.11 3.34
C ASP A 175 -0.20 18.46 2.53
N PRO A 176 0.79 19.23 2.04
CA PRO A 176 1.98 18.65 1.41
C PRO A 176 2.74 17.64 2.27
N ALA A 177 2.64 17.71 3.59
CA ALA A 177 3.21 16.73 4.51
C ALA A 177 2.42 15.42 4.60
N PHE A 178 1.24 15.33 3.97
CA PHE A 178 0.42 14.12 3.93
C PHE A 178 1.10 13.04 3.08
N THR A 179 2.04 12.32 3.66
CA THR A 179 2.83 11.25 3.04
C THR A 179 2.81 9.99 3.89
N ALA A 180 3.07 8.84 3.26
CA ALA A 180 3.17 7.56 3.96
C ALA A 180 4.24 7.59 5.06
N THR A 181 5.35 8.28 4.84
CA THR A 181 6.40 8.42 5.85
C THR A 181 5.89 9.16 7.09
N TYR A 182 5.13 10.23 6.90
CA TYR A 182 4.56 10.98 8.00
C TYR A 182 3.51 10.15 8.76
N LEU A 183 2.61 9.49 8.01
CA LEU A 183 1.60 8.59 8.58
C LEU A 183 2.24 7.49 9.44
N VAL A 184 3.30 6.85 8.94
CA VAL A 184 4.00 5.78 9.68
C VAL A 184 4.75 6.32 10.89
N LYS A 185 5.54 7.38 10.73
CA LYS A 185 6.43 7.87 11.79
C LYS A 185 5.70 8.68 12.85
N THR A 186 4.75 9.50 12.42
CA THR A 186 4.10 10.49 13.29
C THR A 186 2.71 10.01 13.74
N CYS A 187 1.88 9.49 12.82
CA CYS A 187 0.53 9.05 13.16
C CYS A 187 0.48 7.60 13.67
N GLY A 188 1.58 6.83 13.54
CA GLY A 188 1.66 5.44 13.99
C GLY A 188 0.90 4.45 13.08
N VAL A 189 0.61 4.86 11.85
CA VAL A 189 -0.03 4.01 10.85
C VAL A 189 0.94 2.89 10.42
N ARG A 190 0.44 1.67 10.31
CA ARG A 190 1.17 0.52 9.77
C ARG A 190 0.74 0.30 8.33
N LEU A 191 1.71 0.11 7.44
CA LEU A 191 1.44 -0.26 6.05
C LEU A 191 1.25 -1.76 5.94
N GLN A 192 0.25 -2.15 5.16
CA GLN A 192 0.02 -3.51 4.71
C GLN A 192 -0.06 -3.51 3.19
N TRP A 193 0.73 -4.37 2.55
CA TRP A 193 0.75 -4.47 1.09
C TRP A 193 -0.27 -5.50 0.62
N THR A 194 -0.99 -5.17 -0.46
CA THR A 194 -1.96 -6.08 -1.06
C THR A 194 -1.72 -6.24 -2.56
N ASP A 195 -2.09 -7.40 -3.07
CA ASP A 195 -2.15 -7.69 -4.51
C ASP A 195 -3.52 -7.31 -5.10
N ASP A 196 -4.54 -7.08 -4.26
CA ASP A 196 -5.87 -6.72 -4.69
C ASP A 196 -6.02 -5.21 -4.85
N ILE A 197 -6.29 -4.76 -6.09
CA ILE A 197 -6.50 -3.33 -6.37
C ILE A 197 -7.74 -2.77 -5.66
N LEU A 198 -8.75 -3.59 -5.40
CA LEU A 198 -9.98 -3.17 -4.71
C LEU A 198 -9.74 -2.86 -3.23
N ALA A 199 -8.73 -3.48 -2.64
CA ALA A 199 -8.31 -3.21 -1.26
C ALA A 199 -7.39 -1.99 -1.12
N HIS A 200 -7.05 -1.32 -2.25
CA HIS A 200 -6.19 -0.14 -2.23
C HIS A 200 -6.81 0.99 -1.41
N LEU A 201 -6.01 1.55 -0.49
CA LEU A 201 -6.38 2.57 0.49
C LEU A 201 -7.45 2.14 1.51
N SER A 202 -7.72 0.84 1.66
CA SER A 202 -8.51 0.36 2.80
C SER A 202 -7.80 0.72 4.10
N PHE A 203 -8.52 1.44 5.00
CA PHE A 203 -7.93 1.95 6.23
C PHE A 203 -8.73 1.51 7.46
N ASP A 204 -8.11 0.67 8.31
CA ASP A 204 -8.64 0.32 9.63
C ASP A 204 -8.22 1.39 10.65
N LEU A 205 -9.13 2.31 10.93
CA LEU A 205 -8.91 3.39 11.90
C LEU A 205 -8.66 2.91 13.33
N LYS A 206 -9.19 1.73 13.72
CA LYS A 206 -9.00 1.18 15.07
C LYS A 206 -7.62 0.58 15.25
N ARG A 207 -7.13 -0.12 14.24
CA ARG A 207 -5.82 -0.77 14.24
C ARG A 207 -4.72 0.10 13.64
N LEU A 208 -5.08 1.24 13.04
CA LEU A 208 -4.20 2.13 12.28
C LEU A 208 -3.42 1.36 11.21
N VAL A 209 -4.13 0.55 10.43
CA VAL A 209 -3.55 -0.22 9.31
C VAL A 209 -4.06 0.36 8.00
N LEU A 210 -3.14 0.78 7.15
CA LEU A 210 -3.40 1.23 5.79
C LEU A 210 -2.98 0.13 4.82
N THR A 211 -3.93 -0.38 4.04
CA THR A 211 -3.66 -1.34 2.97
C THR A 211 -3.32 -0.60 1.69
N VAL A 212 -2.22 -0.95 1.06
CA VAL A 212 -1.72 -0.29 -0.17
C VAL A 212 -1.45 -1.33 -1.25
N TYR A 213 -2.01 -1.11 -2.43
CA TYR A 213 -1.74 -1.93 -3.60
C TYR A 213 -0.30 -1.77 -4.08
N ARG A 214 0.40 -2.90 -4.37
CA ARG A 214 1.85 -2.89 -4.63
C ARG A 214 2.27 -2.93 -6.10
N HIS A 215 1.37 -3.30 -7.03
CA HIS A 215 1.73 -3.51 -8.45
C HIS A 215 1.52 -2.25 -9.30
N LYS A 216 2.23 -1.16 -9.01
CA LYS A 216 2.18 0.10 -9.79
C LYS A 216 2.43 -0.13 -11.28
N ALA A 217 3.35 -1.06 -11.62
CA ALA A 217 3.66 -1.42 -13.00
C ALA A 217 2.45 -1.99 -13.76
N CYS A 218 1.59 -2.78 -13.09
CA CYS A 218 0.38 -3.32 -13.70
C CYS A 218 -0.60 -2.20 -14.08
N LEU A 219 -0.80 -1.21 -13.19
CA LEU A 219 -1.67 -0.06 -13.48
C LEU A 219 -1.19 0.73 -14.68
N LEU A 220 0.11 1.02 -14.74
CA LEU A 220 0.72 1.71 -15.86
C LEU A 220 0.55 0.92 -17.17
N SER A 221 0.74 -0.40 -17.13
CA SER A 221 0.59 -1.26 -18.31
C SER A 221 -0.86 -1.38 -18.77
N HIS A 222 -1.81 -1.38 -17.84
CA HIS A 222 -3.23 -1.36 -18.18
C HIS A 222 -3.63 -0.07 -18.89
N LEU A 223 -3.14 1.09 -18.44
CA LEU A 223 -3.32 2.37 -19.12
C LEU A 223 -2.74 2.38 -20.54
N ASP A 224 -1.59 1.73 -20.70
CA ASP A 224 -0.89 1.63 -21.97
C ASP A 224 -1.33 0.44 -22.83
N SER A 225 -2.32 -0.34 -22.39
CA SER A 225 -2.76 -1.53 -23.12
C SER A 225 -3.33 -1.16 -24.49
N PRO A 226 -2.84 -1.76 -25.59
CA PRO A 226 -3.35 -1.49 -26.94
C PRO A 226 -4.78 -1.99 -27.15
N ARG A 227 -5.22 -2.98 -26.36
CA ARG A 227 -6.56 -3.57 -26.43
C ARG A 227 -7.53 -3.01 -25.40
N GLY A 228 -7.06 -2.08 -24.55
CA GLY A 228 -7.84 -1.56 -23.44
C GLY A 228 -7.80 -2.46 -22.20
N CYS A 229 -8.33 -1.93 -21.13
CA CYS A 229 -8.49 -2.62 -19.84
C CYS A 229 -9.96 -2.50 -19.42
N PRO A 230 -10.57 -3.54 -18.83
CA PRO A 230 -11.92 -3.46 -18.29
C PRO A 230 -12.07 -2.45 -17.14
N ILE A 231 -10.99 -2.16 -16.42
CA ILE A 231 -10.95 -1.06 -15.43
C ILE A 231 -10.83 0.26 -16.20
N SER A 232 -11.69 1.24 -15.88
CA SER A 232 -11.66 2.52 -16.58
C SER A 232 -10.33 3.25 -16.37
N ASN A 233 -9.88 4.01 -17.36
CA ASN A 233 -8.65 4.78 -17.27
C ASN A 233 -8.68 5.78 -16.10
N ASP A 234 -9.84 6.38 -15.82
CA ASP A 234 -10.00 7.32 -14.71
C ASP A 234 -9.65 6.68 -13.37
N ILE A 235 -10.09 5.42 -13.14
CA ILE A 235 -9.78 4.67 -11.93
C ILE A 235 -8.28 4.36 -11.84
N LEU A 236 -7.69 3.88 -12.95
CA LEU A 236 -6.27 3.56 -13.01
C LEU A 236 -5.38 4.80 -12.77
N GLU A 237 -5.76 5.93 -13.40
CA GLU A 237 -5.08 7.21 -13.23
C GLU A 237 -5.17 7.70 -11.79
N GLU A 238 -6.37 7.66 -11.21
CA GLU A 238 -6.59 8.09 -9.84
C GLU A 238 -5.85 7.20 -8.83
N ALA A 239 -5.82 5.87 -9.05
CA ALA A 239 -5.03 4.95 -8.22
C ALA A 239 -3.53 5.30 -8.26
N LEU A 240 -2.98 5.62 -9.43
CA LEU A 240 -1.60 6.07 -9.57
C LEU A 240 -1.35 7.42 -8.89
N ASP A 241 -2.28 8.37 -9.04
CA ASP A 241 -2.20 9.68 -8.40
C ASP A 241 -2.25 9.57 -6.86
N THR A 242 -3.01 8.61 -6.30
CA THR A 242 -2.98 8.33 -4.84
C THR A 242 -1.66 7.75 -4.38
N MET A 243 -1.04 6.87 -5.19
CA MET A 243 0.31 6.37 -4.90
C MET A 243 1.34 7.49 -4.92
N ASP A 244 1.28 8.39 -5.92
CA ASP A 244 2.19 9.53 -6.04
C ASP A 244 1.93 10.57 -4.94
N LEU A 245 0.69 10.67 -4.44
CA LEU A 245 0.34 11.50 -3.28
C LEU A 245 1.01 10.98 -2.00
N LEU A 246 0.89 9.69 -1.72
CA LEU A 246 1.38 9.10 -0.47
C LEU A 246 2.87 8.74 -0.50
N PHE A 247 3.41 8.43 -1.69
CA PHE A 247 4.80 7.99 -1.88
C PHE A 247 5.56 8.86 -2.89
N PRO A 248 5.71 10.17 -2.63
CA PRO A 248 6.42 11.06 -3.55
C PRO A 248 7.90 10.63 -3.71
N PRO A 249 8.37 10.35 -4.94
CA PRO A 249 9.74 9.87 -5.16
C PRO A 249 10.80 10.94 -4.90
N SER A 250 10.43 12.22 -4.80
CA SER A 250 11.33 13.31 -4.42
C SER A 250 11.81 13.24 -2.97
N GLU A 251 11.15 12.49 -2.11
CA GLU A 251 11.48 12.40 -0.69
C GLU A 251 12.37 11.18 -0.39
N MET A 252 13.59 11.42 0.07
CA MET A 252 14.53 10.35 0.48
C MET A 252 13.97 9.46 1.60
N ALA A 253 13.14 10.03 2.49
CA ALA A 253 12.50 9.28 3.55
C ALA A 253 11.51 8.22 3.01
N ILE A 254 10.81 8.52 1.91
CA ILE A 254 9.93 7.57 1.20
C ILE A 254 10.77 6.46 0.57
N LYS A 255 11.88 6.79 -0.10
CA LYS A 255 12.79 5.79 -0.65
C LYS A 255 13.23 4.79 0.40
N HIS A 256 13.69 5.25 1.56
CA HIS A 256 14.11 4.39 2.67
C HIS A 256 12.96 3.53 3.20
N LEU A 257 11.75 4.11 3.31
CA LEU A 257 10.57 3.37 3.73
C LEU A 257 10.26 2.23 2.75
N LEU A 258 10.18 2.53 1.45
CA LEU A 258 9.87 1.54 0.41
C LEU A 258 10.95 0.46 0.30
N MET A 259 12.23 0.81 0.44
CA MET A 259 13.31 -0.17 0.48
C MET A 259 13.20 -1.10 1.69
N LYS A 260 12.88 -0.58 2.87
CA LYS A 260 12.65 -1.36 4.09
C LYS A 260 11.48 -2.33 3.95
N GLU A 261 10.41 -1.89 3.28
CA GLU A 261 9.19 -2.68 3.04
C GLU A 261 9.32 -3.61 1.82
N GLY A 262 10.47 -3.63 1.11
CA GLY A 262 10.68 -4.47 -0.08
C GLY A 262 9.90 -4.00 -1.31
N GLN A 263 9.45 -2.74 -1.35
CA GLN A 263 8.61 -2.18 -2.43
C GLN A 263 9.39 -1.20 -3.31
N GLN A 264 10.60 -1.57 -3.71
CA GLN A 264 11.48 -0.69 -4.51
C GLN A 264 10.88 -0.31 -5.86
N SER A 265 10.06 -1.18 -6.46
CA SER A 265 9.38 -0.93 -7.73
C SER A 265 8.51 0.33 -7.72
N MET A 266 7.87 0.64 -6.60
CA MET A 266 7.06 1.85 -6.48
C MET A 266 7.90 3.13 -6.62
N TYR A 267 9.16 3.09 -6.19
CA TYR A 267 10.08 4.23 -6.28
C TYR A 267 10.73 4.31 -7.66
N THR A 268 11.17 3.19 -8.23
CA THR A 268 11.91 3.15 -9.51
C THR A 268 11.06 3.58 -10.70
N LEU A 269 9.75 3.33 -10.65
CA LEU A 269 8.81 3.75 -11.70
C LEU A 269 8.48 5.27 -11.70
N GLY A 270 8.98 6.01 -10.69
CA GLY A 270 8.80 7.46 -10.62
C GLY A 270 7.35 7.90 -10.45
N CYS A 271 7.11 9.20 -10.67
CA CYS A 271 5.76 9.78 -10.75
C CYS A 271 5.26 9.80 -12.18
N ARG A 272 3.96 9.60 -12.34
CA ARG A 272 3.30 9.80 -13.63
C ARG A 272 3.18 11.27 -14.01
N ARG A 273 2.96 12.14 -13.03
CA ARG A 273 2.80 13.59 -13.21
C ARG A 273 3.97 14.35 -12.61
N ASP A 274 4.26 15.52 -13.18
CA ASP A 274 5.31 16.43 -12.68
C ASP A 274 4.99 17.00 -11.29
N LYS A 275 3.70 17.06 -10.93
CA LYS A 275 3.24 17.59 -9.65
C LYS A 275 2.29 16.65 -8.96
N ARG A 276 2.41 16.57 -7.63
CA ARG A 276 1.46 15.86 -6.77
C ARG A 276 0.09 16.53 -6.83
N MET A 277 -0.95 15.72 -6.97
CA MET A 277 -2.33 16.19 -6.93
C MET A 277 -2.78 16.31 -5.48
N LEU A 278 -2.88 17.55 -4.98
CA LEU A 278 -3.27 17.80 -3.59
C LEU A 278 -4.77 18.18 -3.46
N ASP A 279 -5.45 18.47 -4.56
CA ASP A 279 -6.87 18.82 -4.57
C ASP A 279 -7.72 17.58 -4.30
N VAL A 280 -8.53 17.62 -3.24
CA VAL A 280 -9.45 16.55 -2.86
C VAL A 280 -10.49 16.27 -3.95
N ALA A 281 -10.93 17.31 -4.67
CA ALA A 281 -11.92 17.18 -5.74
C ALA A 281 -11.42 16.36 -6.94
N HIS A 282 -10.11 16.19 -7.06
CA HIS A 282 -9.50 15.34 -8.08
C HIS A 282 -9.83 13.85 -7.89
N TYR A 283 -10.01 13.41 -6.62
CA TYR A 283 -10.20 12.01 -6.27
C TYR A 283 -11.69 11.66 -6.18
N GLN A 284 -12.21 11.03 -7.25
CA GLN A 284 -13.63 10.67 -7.35
C GLN A 284 -13.92 9.25 -6.86
N TYR A 285 -12.96 8.34 -7.00
CA TYR A 285 -13.07 6.93 -6.62
C TYR A 285 -12.43 6.65 -5.26
N PHE A 286 -11.25 7.19 -5.01
CA PHE A 286 -10.50 6.99 -3.77
C PHE A 286 -10.62 8.16 -2.77
N GLY A 287 -11.39 9.19 -3.09
CA GLY A 287 -11.52 10.39 -2.28
C GLY A 287 -12.01 10.12 -0.85
N GLU A 288 -13.01 9.25 -0.67
CA GLU A 288 -13.50 8.88 0.67
C GLU A 288 -12.43 8.14 1.50
N ALA A 289 -11.70 7.22 0.87
CA ALA A 289 -10.62 6.50 1.53
C ALA A 289 -9.49 7.46 1.95
N LEU A 290 -9.13 8.42 1.08
CA LEU A 290 -8.15 9.45 1.40
C LEU A 290 -8.62 10.40 2.50
N GLU A 291 -9.90 10.81 2.54
CA GLU A 291 -10.45 11.63 3.61
C GLU A 291 -10.43 10.91 4.96
N ASN A 292 -10.78 9.62 4.98
CA ASN A 292 -10.71 8.79 6.18
C ASN A 292 -9.26 8.66 6.69
N LEU A 293 -8.31 8.53 5.76
CA LEU A 293 -6.90 8.50 6.09
C LEU A 293 -6.39 9.87 6.57
N PHE A 294 -6.86 10.95 5.93
CA PHE A 294 -6.53 12.32 6.31
C PHE A 294 -7.06 12.67 7.71
N GLU A 295 -8.18 12.08 8.13
CA GLU A 295 -8.66 12.22 9.53
C GLU A 295 -7.64 11.68 10.54
N ALA A 296 -6.99 10.56 10.22
CA ALA A 296 -5.93 10.04 11.10
C ALA A 296 -4.68 10.93 11.09
N PHE A 297 -4.39 11.56 9.96
CA PHE A 297 -3.31 12.52 9.81
C PHE A 297 -3.59 13.82 10.59
N ASP A 298 -4.83 14.33 10.55
CA ASP A 298 -5.20 15.62 11.16
C ASP A 298 -5.47 15.53 12.67
N LYS A 299 -5.61 14.31 13.23
CA LYS A 299 -5.80 14.13 14.66
C LYS A 299 -4.63 14.69 15.47
N VAL A 300 -5.00 15.33 16.59
CA VAL A 300 -4.02 15.85 17.56
C VAL A 300 -3.08 14.72 18.02
N PRO A 301 -1.78 14.99 18.11
CA PRO A 301 -0.81 14.01 18.58
C PRO A 301 -1.19 13.45 19.97
N ARG A 302 -1.31 12.12 20.09
CA ARG A 302 -1.67 11.45 21.35
C ARG A 302 -0.48 10.91 22.12
N THR A 303 0.68 10.81 21.47
CA THR A 303 1.89 10.23 22.08
C THR A 303 3.05 11.20 22.07
N TRP A 304 3.96 11.06 23.04
CA TRP A 304 5.19 11.85 23.12
C TRP A 304 6.02 11.83 21.82
N ARG A 305 6.06 10.68 21.15
CA ARG A 305 6.76 10.55 19.86
C ARG A 305 6.10 11.38 18.78
N GLN A 306 4.77 11.36 18.69
CA GLN A 306 4.02 12.18 17.75
C GLN A 306 4.29 13.66 18.01
N LEU A 307 4.23 14.10 19.26
CA LEU A 307 4.47 15.50 19.64
C LEU A 307 5.91 15.95 19.31
N ALA A 308 6.90 15.09 19.54
CA ALA A 308 8.30 15.40 19.24
C ALA A 308 8.62 15.53 17.74
N PHE A 309 7.90 14.79 16.87
CA PHE A 309 8.14 14.76 15.44
C PHE A 309 7.12 15.55 14.61
N ASP A 310 5.98 15.93 15.22
CA ASP A 310 4.94 16.72 14.54
C ASP A 310 5.37 18.19 14.39
N ARG A 311 5.76 18.57 13.18
CA ARG A 311 6.18 19.93 12.83
C ARG A 311 5.07 20.77 12.17
N ARG A 312 3.85 20.26 12.08
CA ARG A 312 2.73 20.98 11.45
C ARG A 312 2.41 22.25 12.23
N ASN A 313 2.32 22.17 13.55
CA ASN A 313 2.16 23.31 14.42
C ASN A 313 3.50 23.69 15.06
N LYS A 314 4.20 24.68 14.45
CA LYS A 314 5.51 25.14 14.92
C LYS A 314 5.47 25.65 16.36
N LEU A 315 4.32 26.19 16.78
CA LEU A 315 4.13 26.74 18.12
C LEU A 315 4.07 25.62 19.17
N GLU A 316 3.26 24.59 18.94
CA GLU A 316 3.16 23.43 19.83
C GLU A 316 4.48 22.63 19.88
N TRP A 317 5.11 22.45 18.73
CA TRP A 317 6.42 21.79 18.64
C TRP A 317 7.49 22.55 19.43
N SER A 318 7.57 23.88 19.29
CA SER A 318 8.54 24.70 20.04
C SER A 318 8.22 24.71 21.53
N ALA A 319 6.96 24.81 21.91
CA ALA A 319 6.54 24.76 23.32
C ALA A 319 6.90 23.43 23.97
N PHE A 320 6.72 22.31 23.26
CA PHE A 320 7.15 20.98 23.72
C PHE A 320 8.66 20.93 24.02
N TRP A 321 9.49 21.35 23.05
CA TRP A 321 10.93 21.32 23.25
C TRP A 321 11.43 22.28 24.30
N ILE A 322 10.82 23.47 24.47
CA ILE A 322 11.09 24.40 25.55
C ILE A 322 10.79 23.72 26.88
N THR A 323 9.62 23.06 26.99
CA THR A 323 9.23 22.35 28.22
C THR A 323 10.23 21.22 28.58
N VAL A 324 10.66 20.43 27.58
CA VAL A 324 11.67 19.38 27.76
C VAL A 324 12.99 20.00 28.22
N MET A 325 13.44 21.09 27.61
CA MET A 325 14.66 21.79 28.00
C MET A 325 14.59 22.30 29.45
N VAL A 326 13.47 22.94 29.82
CA VAL A 326 13.26 23.43 31.19
C VAL A 326 13.26 22.27 32.19
N ALA A 327 12.63 21.15 31.87
CA ALA A 327 12.64 19.97 32.72
C ALA A 327 14.07 19.42 32.94
N ILE A 328 14.88 19.35 31.88
CA ILE A 328 16.29 18.92 31.98
C ILE A 328 17.08 19.89 32.87
N LEU A 329 16.93 21.19 32.63
CA LEU A 329 17.64 22.20 33.44
C LEU A 329 17.24 22.13 34.93
N THR A 330 15.94 21.88 35.20
CA THR A 330 15.45 21.71 36.59
C THR A 330 16.09 20.50 37.24
N VAL A 331 16.14 19.35 36.52
CA VAL A 331 16.77 18.14 37.03
C VAL A 331 18.27 18.35 37.36
N VAL A 332 18.98 19.09 36.53
CA VAL A 332 20.38 19.42 36.73
C VAL A 332 20.59 20.43 37.88
N SER A 333 19.66 21.40 38.05
CA SER A 333 19.77 22.43 39.07
C SER A 333 19.53 21.91 40.49
N ILE A 334 18.73 20.85 40.68
CA ILE A 334 18.44 20.29 41.99
C ILE A 334 19.72 19.80 42.72
N PRO A 335 20.59 18.96 42.12
CA PRO A 335 21.85 18.57 42.75
C PRO A 335 22.77 19.77 43.03
N CYS A 336 22.85 20.74 42.12
CA CYS A 336 23.64 21.96 42.32
C CYS A 336 23.18 22.74 43.54
N ASN A 337 21.89 22.91 43.72
CA ASN A 337 21.29 23.61 44.87
C ASN A 337 21.58 22.83 46.18
N ILE A 338 21.48 21.49 46.17
CA ILE A 338 21.81 20.65 47.35
C ILE A 338 23.27 20.79 47.71
N ILE A 339 24.18 20.76 46.73
CA ILE A 339 25.61 20.93 46.96
C ILE A 339 25.88 22.34 47.52
N GLN A 340 25.30 23.37 46.96
CA GLN A 340 25.45 24.75 47.43
C GLN A 340 24.94 24.89 48.88
N ALA A 341 23.78 24.34 49.22
CA ALA A 341 23.23 24.35 50.56
C ALA A 341 24.17 23.65 51.58
N THR A 342 24.69 22.46 51.18
CA THR A 342 25.64 21.72 52.03
C THR A 342 26.95 22.49 52.28
N TYR A 343 27.50 23.16 51.28
CA TYR A 343 28.68 23.98 51.45
C TYR A 343 28.38 25.23 52.29
N SER A 344 27.24 25.84 52.13
CA SER A 344 26.81 27.02 52.93
C SER A 344 26.69 26.65 54.42
N VAL A 345 26.08 25.51 54.72
CA VAL A 345 25.99 24.99 56.12
C VAL A 345 27.39 24.69 56.69
N LYS A 346 28.29 24.06 55.92
CA LYS A 346 29.66 23.82 56.38
C LYS A 346 30.43 25.12 56.64
N ALA A 347 30.31 26.09 55.74
CA ALA A 347 30.95 27.40 55.89
C ALA A 347 30.46 28.13 57.14
N TYR A 348 29.14 28.09 57.41
CA TYR A 348 28.54 28.64 58.62
C TYR A 348 29.06 27.96 59.90
N ASN A 349 29.13 26.67 59.92
CA ASN A 349 29.65 25.91 61.09
C ASN A 349 31.14 26.23 61.34
N VAL A 350 31.97 26.36 60.29
CA VAL A 350 33.37 26.77 60.44
C VAL A 350 33.49 28.18 60.98
N ALA A 351 32.68 29.13 60.51
CA ALA A 351 32.65 30.48 61.01
C ALA A 351 32.24 30.56 62.52
N LEU A 352 31.27 29.77 62.94
CA LEU A 352 30.88 29.67 64.36
C LEU A 352 32.01 29.11 65.20
N ALA A 353 32.71 28.09 64.76
CA ALA A 353 33.85 27.52 65.50
C ALA A 353 34.99 28.52 65.67
N GLN A 354 35.32 29.26 64.60
CA GLN A 354 36.37 30.32 64.65
C GLN A 354 35.94 31.50 65.50
N GLY A 355 34.67 31.88 65.48
CA GLY A 355 34.14 32.93 66.34
C GLY A 355 34.15 32.58 67.86
N GLY A 356 33.90 31.31 68.15
CA GLY A 356 34.00 30.78 69.53
C GLY A 356 35.40 30.81 70.09
N ASP A 357 36.40 30.43 69.28
CA ASP A 357 37.84 30.43 69.69
C ASP A 357 38.35 31.90 69.83
N ALA A 358 37.85 32.83 69.05
CA ALA A 358 38.23 34.24 69.18
C ALA A 358 37.65 34.89 70.45
N ALA A 359 36.43 34.48 70.86
CA ALA A 359 35.81 34.96 72.08
C ALA A 359 36.50 34.36 73.36
N ALA A 360 36.93 33.09 73.31
CA ALA A 360 37.69 32.43 74.36
C ALA A 360 39.08 33.04 74.58
N ARG A 361 39.75 33.55 73.54
CA ARG A 361 41.07 34.24 73.60
C ARG A 361 40.98 35.70 74.06
N LYS A 362 39.82 36.35 74.08
CA LYS A 362 39.67 37.71 74.64
C LYS A 362 39.20 37.75 76.09
N GLY A 363 38.91 36.64 76.68
CA GLY A 363 38.51 36.48 78.08
C GLY A 363 39.58 36.03 79.09
N LEU A 364 40.85 35.99 78.62
CA LEU A 364 42.04 35.80 79.41
C LEU A 364 42.85 37.14 79.38
#